data_2d78f88243e0d350b34b99d47aaf9d9d
#
_entry.id   2d78f88243e0d350b34b99d47aaf9d9d
#
_cell.length_a   1.000
_cell.length_b   1.000
_cell.length_c   1.000
_cell.angle_alpha   90.00
_cell.angle_beta   90.00
_cell.angle_gamma   90.00
#
_symmetry.space_group_name_H-M   'P 1'
#
loop_
_entity.id
_entity.type
_entity.pdbx_description
1 polymer ?
#
loop_
_entity_poly.entity_id
_entity_poly.type
_entity_poly.pdbx_seq_one_letter_code
_entity_poly.pdbx_strand_id
1 'polypeptide(L)'
;MTTQQQCDLKNLLDEYQTIFSDVPGKTTLGVHHIEVPPDIRPIRCTPYRLGPEKSAVLKKELADLVHLGIIEESSSPWASPIVMVPKADGTLRLCTDFRKVNAVTVPDPFPLPRIEDLIDRIGRAKFLTKLDMTRGYWQVPLDDASVPVSAFVTPFGHFQWRYMPFGLRNAPATFSRLVSKLLLGLETFCAAYLDDIIIFSDSWEEHLRHLRIVFDRIRDAHLTLSPSKCQFAVADVDYLGHHVGLGCVQTRAAKVAAVLSFATPTNRKQLQSFLGLAGYYRKFIPNYAHISAVLSDLLKKGMKFVWTPEADAALLDLKSRLATRPILRPPDYSLPFVSLSMPQR
;
A
#
# COMPACT_ATOMS: atom_id res chain seq x y z
N MET A 1 5.38 -13.20 23.86
CA MET A 1 6.58 -14.06 23.71
C MET A 1 7.21 -14.36 25.05
N THR A 2 7.68 -15.60 25.27
CA THR A 2 8.51 -15.99 26.44
C THR A 2 9.95 -15.48 26.29
N THR A 3 10.73 -15.52 27.35
CA THR A 3 12.16 -15.13 27.32
C THR A 3 12.95 -15.99 26.32
N GLN A 4 12.66 -17.29 26.26
CA GLN A 4 13.29 -18.20 25.29
C GLN A 4 12.94 -17.79 23.83
N GLN A 5 11.68 -17.53 23.55
CA GLN A 5 11.24 -17.08 22.25
C GLN A 5 11.90 -15.77 21.81
N GLN A 6 12.11 -14.84 22.74
CA GLN A 6 12.84 -13.59 22.45
C GLN A 6 14.31 -13.85 22.12
N CYS A 7 14.96 -14.79 22.82
CA CYS A 7 16.33 -15.18 22.53
C CYS A 7 16.46 -15.84 21.15
N ASP A 8 15.56 -16.77 20.84
CA ASP A 8 15.55 -17.49 19.54
C ASP A 8 15.35 -16.51 18.38
N LEU A 9 14.38 -15.57 18.53
CA LEU A 9 14.13 -14.54 17.51
C LEU A 9 15.34 -13.62 17.34
N LYS A 10 15.95 -13.18 18.44
CA LYS A 10 17.14 -12.32 18.39
C LYS A 10 18.26 -13.01 17.63
N ASN A 11 18.57 -14.27 17.95
CA ASN A 11 19.60 -15.03 17.26
C ASN A 11 19.33 -15.14 15.77
N LEU A 12 18.05 -15.37 15.39
CA LEU A 12 17.67 -15.39 13.98
C LEU A 12 17.87 -14.02 13.30
N LEU A 13 17.46 -12.92 13.94
CA LEU A 13 17.64 -11.58 13.38
C LEU A 13 19.12 -11.19 13.24
N ASP A 14 19.97 -11.60 14.20
CA ASP A 14 21.42 -11.38 14.17
C ASP A 14 22.07 -12.14 12.99
N GLU A 15 21.59 -13.36 12.67
CA GLU A 15 22.05 -14.14 11.50
C GLU A 15 21.74 -13.44 10.17
N TYR A 16 20.61 -12.73 10.10
CA TYR A 16 20.14 -12.03 8.90
C TYR A 16 20.32 -10.52 8.95
N GLN A 17 21.23 -10.00 9.76
CA GLN A 17 21.44 -8.57 9.97
C GLN A 17 21.64 -7.80 8.66
N THR A 18 22.22 -8.43 7.64
CA THR A 18 22.52 -7.81 6.32
C THR A 18 21.30 -7.42 5.51
N ILE A 19 20.12 -8.06 5.74
CA ILE A 19 18.89 -7.67 5.04
C ILE A 19 18.18 -6.48 5.69
N PHE A 20 18.57 -6.11 6.91
CA PHE A 20 17.98 -4.98 7.64
C PHE A 20 18.83 -3.72 7.43
N SER A 21 18.33 -2.79 6.63
CA SER A 21 19.06 -1.58 6.27
C SER A 21 18.11 -0.45 5.93
N ASP A 22 18.47 0.79 6.28
CA ASP A 22 17.76 1.99 5.83
C ASP A 22 18.15 2.41 4.39
N VAL A 23 19.16 1.76 3.82
CA VAL A 23 19.55 1.91 2.42
C VAL A 23 18.79 0.88 1.59
N PRO A 24 18.08 1.29 0.51
CA PRO A 24 17.37 0.37 -0.36
C PRO A 24 18.35 -0.59 -1.05
N GLY A 25 18.00 -1.87 -1.08
CA GLY A 25 18.70 -2.89 -1.83
C GLY A 25 18.58 -2.69 -3.34
N LYS A 26 19.25 -3.54 -4.10
CA LYS A 26 19.23 -3.50 -5.58
C LYS A 26 18.88 -4.89 -6.09
N THR A 27 17.59 -5.12 -6.29
CA THR A 27 17.13 -6.45 -6.67
C THR A 27 17.51 -6.84 -8.09
N THR A 28 17.77 -8.13 -8.27
CA THR A 28 18.00 -8.77 -9.58
C THR A 28 16.79 -9.54 -10.07
N LEU A 29 15.68 -9.61 -9.29
CA LEU A 29 14.49 -10.41 -9.63
C LEU A 29 13.68 -9.86 -10.81
N GLY A 30 13.89 -8.60 -11.18
CA GLY A 30 13.21 -7.96 -12.29
C GLY A 30 13.58 -6.50 -12.45
N VAL A 31 13.15 -5.94 -13.56
CA VAL A 31 13.31 -4.52 -13.90
C VAL A 31 11.94 -3.90 -14.18
N HIS A 32 11.82 -2.60 -14.00
CA HIS A 32 10.60 -1.89 -14.38
C HIS A 32 10.76 -1.29 -15.77
N HIS A 33 9.75 -1.51 -16.60
CA HIS A 33 9.66 -0.97 -17.95
C HIS A 33 8.54 0.07 -18.05
N ILE A 34 8.87 1.26 -18.60
CA ILE A 34 7.87 2.30 -18.91
C ILE A 34 7.54 2.19 -20.40
N GLU A 35 6.53 1.40 -20.72
CA GLU A 35 6.10 1.21 -22.09
C GLU A 35 5.32 2.43 -22.59
N VAL A 36 5.89 3.13 -23.58
CA VAL A 36 5.25 4.24 -24.29
C VAL A 36 5.18 3.96 -25.78
N PRO A 37 4.13 4.40 -26.48
CA PRO A 37 4.05 4.24 -27.94
C PRO A 37 5.29 4.83 -28.65
N PRO A 38 5.82 4.19 -29.70
CA PRO A 38 7.06 4.62 -30.36
C PRO A 38 6.97 6.00 -30.98
N ASP A 39 5.78 6.42 -31.42
CA ASP A 39 5.56 7.72 -32.09
C ASP A 39 5.28 8.86 -31.11
N ILE A 40 5.32 8.61 -29.78
CA ILE A 40 5.01 9.63 -28.81
C ILE A 40 6.15 10.66 -28.72
N ARG A 41 5.81 11.91 -28.87
CA ARG A 41 6.78 12.99 -28.63
C ARG A 41 7.12 13.11 -27.15
N PRO A 42 8.41 13.28 -26.80
CA PRO A 42 8.81 13.46 -25.41
C PRO A 42 8.04 14.60 -24.73
N ILE A 43 7.51 14.30 -23.55
CA ILE A 43 6.71 15.26 -22.76
C ILE A 43 7.68 16.15 -21.98
N ARG A 44 7.54 17.47 -22.15
CA ARG A 44 8.34 18.48 -21.46
C ARG A 44 7.45 19.34 -20.58
N CYS A 45 7.84 19.49 -19.33
CA CYS A 45 7.20 20.40 -18.38
C CYS A 45 8.26 21.37 -17.82
N THR A 46 7.81 22.54 -17.40
CA THR A 46 8.62 23.46 -16.62
C THR A 46 8.57 23.10 -15.14
N PRO A 47 9.63 23.31 -14.36
CA PRO A 47 9.60 23.09 -12.92
C PRO A 47 8.56 24.00 -12.25
N TYR A 48 7.89 23.48 -11.22
CA TYR A 48 7.01 24.30 -10.40
C TYR A 48 7.83 25.22 -9.48
N ARG A 49 7.31 26.43 -9.22
CA ARG A 49 7.91 27.35 -8.26
C ARG A 49 7.83 26.77 -6.84
N LEU A 50 8.91 26.81 -6.11
CA LEU A 50 9.01 26.37 -4.73
C LEU A 50 9.37 27.54 -3.82
N GLY A 51 8.78 27.57 -2.62
CA GLY A 51 9.23 28.49 -1.58
C GLY A 51 10.63 28.13 -1.06
N PRO A 52 11.34 29.08 -0.39
CA PRO A 52 12.71 28.88 0.06
C PRO A 52 12.92 27.62 0.93
N GLU A 53 12.01 27.37 1.87
CA GLU A 53 12.05 26.20 2.76
C GLU A 53 12.01 24.89 1.97
N LYS A 54 11.01 24.74 1.07
CA LYS A 54 10.90 23.54 0.21
C LYS A 54 12.09 23.38 -0.72
N SER A 55 12.67 24.48 -1.20
CA SER A 55 13.86 24.48 -2.05
C SER A 55 15.09 23.95 -1.30
N ALA A 56 15.28 24.33 -0.05
CA ALA A 56 16.38 23.84 0.78
C ALA A 56 16.25 22.31 1.04
N VAL A 57 15.06 21.85 1.38
CA VAL A 57 14.79 20.42 1.57
C VAL A 57 15.01 19.64 0.27
N LEU A 58 14.51 20.15 -0.87
CA LEU A 58 14.70 19.53 -2.17
C LEU A 58 16.19 19.39 -2.53
N LYS A 59 17.00 20.46 -2.32
CA LYS A 59 18.43 20.42 -2.63
C LYS A 59 19.15 19.31 -1.87
N LYS A 60 18.83 19.15 -0.59
CA LYS A 60 19.38 18.07 0.24
C LYS A 60 18.94 16.69 -0.26
N GLU A 61 17.64 16.51 -0.49
CA GLU A 61 17.10 15.23 -0.99
C GLU A 61 17.71 14.81 -2.34
N LEU A 62 17.91 15.76 -3.27
CA LEU A 62 18.59 15.48 -4.55
C LEU A 62 20.04 15.02 -4.34
N ALA A 63 20.79 15.67 -3.45
CA ALA A 63 22.16 15.27 -3.16
C ALA A 63 22.23 13.86 -2.56
N ASP A 64 21.32 13.54 -1.64
CA ASP A 64 21.21 12.21 -1.03
C ASP A 64 20.85 11.14 -2.08
N LEU A 65 19.91 11.42 -2.98
CA LEU A 65 19.51 10.50 -4.05
C LEU A 65 20.62 10.26 -5.09
N VAL A 66 21.37 11.30 -5.46
CA VAL A 66 22.54 11.17 -6.35
C VAL A 66 23.63 10.33 -5.66
N HIS A 67 23.92 10.61 -4.39
CA HIS A 67 24.92 9.86 -3.62
C HIS A 67 24.56 8.35 -3.52
N LEU A 68 23.28 8.03 -3.35
CA LEU A 68 22.79 6.64 -3.32
C LEU A 68 22.73 5.99 -4.72
N GLY A 69 22.96 6.75 -5.79
CA GLY A 69 22.84 6.30 -7.17
C GLY A 69 21.40 5.96 -7.59
N ILE A 70 20.41 6.51 -6.90
CA ILE A 70 18.98 6.33 -7.23
C ILE A 70 18.56 7.20 -8.41
N ILE A 71 19.16 8.38 -8.51
CA ILE A 71 19.01 9.31 -9.64
C ILE A 71 20.40 9.68 -10.19
N GLU A 72 20.42 10.21 -11.40
CA GLU A 72 21.61 10.77 -12.05
C GLU A 72 21.23 12.02 -12.85
N GLU A 73 22.22 12.86 -13.24
CA GLU A 73 22.00 13.97 -14.17
C GLU A 73 21.52 13.47 -15.53
N SER A 74 20.66 14.25 -16.18
CA SER A 74 20.00 13.84 -17.42
C SER A 74 20.15 14.88 -18.54
N SER A 75 20.31 14.36 -19.75
CA SER A 75 20.14 15.11 -21.01
C SER A 75 18.90 14.64 -21.79
N SER A 76 18.00 13.89 -21.15
CA SER A 76 16.81 13.34 -21.78
C SER A 76 15.92 14.41 -22.41
N PRO A 77 15.25 14.12 -23.53
CA PRO A 77 14.22 14.99 -24.07
C PRO A 77 12.94 15.01 -23.23
N TRP A 78 12.77 14.09 -22.27
CA TRP A 78 11.65 14.05 -21.35
C TRP A 78 11.91 14.91 -20.11
N ALA A 79 10.86 15.53 -19.56
CA ALA A 79 10.98 16.36 -18.37
C ALA A 79 9.64 16.44 -17.61
N SER A 80 9.48 15.67 -16.53
CA SER A 80 8.36 15.76 -15.62
C SER A 80 8.66 16.77 -14.49
N PRO A 81 7.70 17.56 -13.98
CA PRO A 81 7.95 18.44 -12.84
C PRO A 81 7.92 17.64 -11.53
N ILE A 82 8.45 18.25 -10.47
CA ILE A 82 8.40 17.66 -9.12
C ILE A 82 7.45 18.41 -8.21
N VAL A 83 6.93 17.70 -7.21
CA VAL A 83 6.07 18.24 -6.12
C VAL A 83 6.65 17.81 -4.78
N MET A 84 6.69 18.72 -3.82
CA MET A 84 7.05 18.41 -2.43
C MET A 84 5.76 18.19 -1.63
N VAL A 85 5.50 16.93 -1.23
CA VAL A 85 4.28 16.51 -0.54
C VAL A 85 4.57 16.31 0.96
N PRO A 86 3.81 16.94 1.87
CA PRO A 86 3.98 16.70 3.30
C PRO A 86 3.56 15.27 3.68
N LYS A 87 4.36 14.61 4.52
CA LYS A 87 4.02 13.36 5.17
C LYS A 87 3.24 13.62 6.46
N ALA A 88 2.69 12.55 7.06
CA ALA A 88 1.95 12.64 8.32
C ALA A 88 2.81 13.13 9.51
N ASP A 89 4.13 12.91 9.45
CA ASP A 89 5.11 13.38 10.43
C ASP A 89 5.58 14.82 10.21
N GLY A 90 5.01 15.53 9.22
CA GLY A 90 5.37 16.91 8.84
C GLY A 90 6.60 17.01 7.93
N THR A 91 7.35 15.92 7.71
CA THR A 91 8.45 15.92 6.74
C THR A 91 7.95 15.99 5.31
N LEU A 92 8.80 16.45 4.39
CA LEU A 92 8.46 16.54 2.96
C LEU A 92 8.96 15.30 2.20
N ARG A 93 8.17 14.86 1.23
CA ARG A 93 8.55 13.81 0.27
C ARG A 93 8.68 14.44 -1.12
N LEU A 94 9.77 14.14 -1.80
CA LEU A 94 9.93 14.40 -3.23
C LEU A 94 9.04 13.43 -4.02
N CYS A 95 8.17 13.97 -4.87
CA CYS A 95 7.35 13.21 -5.80
C CYS A 95 7.50 13.78 -7.20
N THR A 96 7.82 12.95 -8.18
CA THR A 96 7.76 13.34 -9.59
C THR A 96 6.33 13.28 -10.09
N ASP A 97 5.86 14.33 -10.73
CA ASP A 97 4.51 14.38 -11.30
C ASP A 97 4.47 13.70 -12.68
N PHE A 98 4.29 12.39 -12.64
CA PHE A 98 4.21 11.58 -13.85
C PHE A 98 2.83 11.54 -14.51
N ARG A 99 1.85 12.38 -14.12
CA ARG A 99 0.49 12.30 -14.68
C ARG A 99 0.45 12.35 -16.20
N LYS A 100 1.28 13.18 -16.83
CA LYS A 100 1.35 13.26 -18.30
C LYS A 100 2.03 12.04 -18.92
N VAL A 101 3.10 11.53 -18.32
CA VAL A 101 3.76 10.29 -18.74
C VAL A 101 2.80 9.11 -18.57
N ASN A 102 2.13 9.02 -17.43
CA ASN A 102 1.15 7.97 -17.14
C ASN A 102 -0.03 7.95 -18.14
N ALA A 103 -0.42 9.13 -18.68
CA ALA A 103 -1.50 9.22 -19.66
C ALA A 103 -1.14 8.52 -20.99
N VAL A 104 0.13 8.48 -21.34
CA VAL A 104 0.64 7.84 -22.56
C VAL A 104 1.27 6.47 -22.33
N THR A 105 1.49 6.08 -21.07
CA THR A 105 2.02 4.76 -20.72
C THR A 105 0.98 3.66 -20.95
N VAL A 106 1.39 2.59 -21.62
CA VAL A 106 0.54 1.39 -21.80
C VAL A 106 0.28 0.74 -20.43
N PRO A 107 -0.98 0.48 -20.06
CA PRO A 107 -1.30 -0.10 -18.75
C PRO A 107 -0.86 -1.56 -18.66
N ASP A 108 -0.25 -1.93 -17.54
CA ASP A 108 0.06 -3.31 -17.18
C ASP A 108 -1.16 -3.92 -16.43
N PRO A 109 -1.79 -4.99 -16.95
CA PRO A 109 -2.99 -5.60 -16.36
C PRO A 109 -2.68 -6.59 -15.22
N PHE A 110 -1.46 -6.63 -14.67
CA PHE A 110 -1.11 -7.56 -13.60
C PHE A 110 -2.07 -7.42 -12.41
N PRO A 111 -2.74 -8.49 -11.97
CA PRO A 111 -3.74 -8.42 -10.93
C PRO A 111 -3.10 -8.19 -9.56
N LEU A 112 -3.70 -7.30 -8.77
CA LEU A 112 -3.39 -7.19 -7.35
C LEU A 112 -4.20 -8.23 -6.56
N PRO A 113 -3.65 -8.82 -5.49
CA PRO A 113 -4.38 -9.73 -4.62
C PRO A 113 -5.62 -9.05 -4.01
N ARG A 114 -6.66 -9.84 -3.72
CA ARG A 114 -7.83 -9.32 -3.00
C ARG A 114 -7.50 -9.18 -1.52
N ILE A 115 -7.73 -8.00 -0.98
CA ILE A 115 -7.45 -7.69 0.43
C ILE A 115 -8.23 -8.63 1.37
N GLU A 116 -9.48 -8.94 1.03
CA GLU A 116 -10.34 -9.81 1.83
C GLU A 116 -9.77 -11.23 1.96
N ASP A 117 -9.31 -11.81 0.85
CA ASP A 117 -8.70 -13.15 0.82
C ASP A 117 -7.42 -13.22 1.66
N LEU A 118 -6.61 -12.15 1.65
CA LEU A 118 -5.39 -12.06 2.46
C LEU A 118 -5.72 -12.00 3.95
N ILE A 119 -6.69 -11.17 4.34
CA ILE A 119 -7.10 -10.99 5.74
C ILE A 119 -7.69 -12.27 6.32
N ASP A 120 -8.52 -12.99 5.56
CA ASP A 120 -9.15 -14.23 6.00
C ASP A 120 -8.14 -15.36 6.26
N ARG A 121 -7.02 -15.38 5.51
CA ARG A 121 -5.91 -16.34 5.71
C ARG A 121 -5.11 -16.05 6.97
N ILE A 122 -4.88 -14.78 7.29
CA ILE A 122 -4.01 -14.33 8.38
C ILE A 122 -4.72 -14.42 9.74
N GLY A 123 -6.03 -14.18 9.76
CA GLY A 123 -6.80 -13.93 11.00
C GLY A 123 -6.78 -15.03 12.05
N ARG A 124 -6.37 -16.28 11.72
CA ARG A 124 -6.34 -17.42 12.64
C ARG A 124 -4.99 -17.67 13.28
N ALA A 125 -3.92 -17.13 12.71
CA ALA A 125 -2.56 -17.41 13.16
C ALA A 125 -2.30 -16.89 14.57
N LYS A 126 -1.43 -17.59 15.30
CA LYS A 126 -0.99 -17.20 16.65
C LYS A 126 0.19 -16.26 16.65
N PHE A 127 1.05 -16.38 15.65
CA PHE A 127 2.27 -15.57 15.49
C PHE A 127 2.22 -14.88 14.14
N LEU A 128 2.38 -13.57 14.17
CA LEU A 128 2.37 -12.73 12.98
C LEU A 128 3.66 -11.93 12.91
N THR A 129 4.29 -11.89 11.74
CA THR A 129 5.39 -10.97 11.46
C THR A 129 5.05 -10.13 10.23
N LYS A 130 5.06 -8.82 10.41
CA LYS A 130 4.92 -7.87 9.32
C LYS A 130 6.27 -7.31 8.93
N LEU A 131 6.63 -7.44 7.66
CA LEU A 131 7.85 -6.89 7.09
C LEU A 131 7.51 -5.70 6.19
N ASP A 132 8.29 -4.62 6.31
CA ASP A 132 8.20 -3.41 5.49
C ASP A 132 9.50 -3.28 4.68
N MET A 133 9.39 -3.19 3.37
CA MET A 133 10.57 -3.04 2.50
C MET A 133 11.09 -1.61 2.53
N THR A 134 12.39 -1.44 2.70
CA THR A 134 13.05 -0.14 2.70
C THR A 134 12.88 0.57 1.39
N ARG A 135 11.98 1.56 1.33
CA ARG A 135 11.67 2.31 0.10
C ARG A 135 11.42 1.37 -1.10
N GLY A 136 10.59 0.34 -0.92
CA GLY A 136 10.44 -0.85 -1.76
C GLY A 136 10.57 -0.61 -3.27
N TYR A 137 9.94 0.43 -3.84
CA TYR A 137 10.02 0.74 -5.26
C TYR A 137 11.45 1.11 -5.71
N TRP A 138 12.24 1.80 -4.88
CA TRP A 138 13.61 2.17 -5.21
C TRP A 138 14.61 1.00 -5.19
N GLN A 139 14.15 -0.19 -4.84
CA GLN A 139 14.96 -1.41 -4.94
C GLN A 139 14.85 -2.09 -6.32
N VAL A 140 13.92 -1.62 -7.17
CA VAL A 140 13.68 -2.18 -8.51
C VAL A 140 14.35 -1.27 -9.55
N PRO A 141 15.33 -1.74 -10.34
CA PRO A 141 15.95 -0.92 -11.37
C PRO A 141 14.97 -0.62 -12.51
N LEU A 142 15.17 0.52 -13.18
CA LEU A 142 14.57 0.79 -14.48
C LEU A 142 15.45 0.14 -15.57
N ASP A 143 14.86 -0.30 -16.66
CA ASP A 143 15.62 -0.66 -17.85
C ASP A 143 16.17 0.59 -18.56
N ASP A 144 17.18 0.41 -19.40
CA ASP A 144 17.89 1.52 -20.04
C ASP A 144 16.98 2.36 -20.95
N ALA A 145 15.93 1.76 -21.54
CA ALA A 145 14.97 2.47 -22.37
C ALA A 145 14.02 3.35 -21.53
N SER A 146 13.72 2.94 -20.31
CA SER A 146 12.81 3.63 -19.39
C SER A 146 13.47 4.75 -18.61
N VAL A 147 14.77 4.66 -18.36
CA VAL A 147 15.54 5.68 -17.63
C VAL A 147 15.32 7.09 -18.20
N PRO A 148 15.48 7.35 -19.52
CA PRO A 148 15.22 8.68 -20.08
C PRO A 148 13.77 9.14 -19.94
N VAL A 149 12.78 8.23 -19.99
CA VAL A 149 11.35 8.56 -19.86
C VAL A 149 11.01 9.02 -18.44
N SER A 150 11.75 8.53 -17.45
CA SER A 150 11.62 8.89 -16.04
C SER A 150 12.17 10.26 -15.66
N ALA A 151 12.77 10.98 -16.61
CA ALA A 151 13.46 12.23 -16.34
C ALA A 151 12.54 13.32 -15.77
N PHE A 152 13.11 14.12 -14.87
CA PHE A 152 12.40 15.18 -14.18
C PHE A 152 13.25 16.45 -14.03
N VAL A 153 12.56 17.59 -13.98
CA VAL A 153 13.19 18.90 -13.87
C VAL A 153 12.92 19.54 -12.52
N THR A 154 13.94 20.20 -12.02
CA THR A 154 13.92 20.96 -10.77
C THR A 154 14.55 22.33 -10.99
N PRO A 155 14.42 23.30 -10.06
CA PRO A 155 15.19 24.54 -10.11
C PRO A 155 16.71 24.35 -10.04
N PHE A 156 17.18 23.16 -9.67
CA PHE A 156 18.61 22.84 -9.47
C PHE A 156 19.21 22.00 -10.59
N GLY A 157 18.41 21.57 -11.58
CA GLY A 157 18.90 20.78 -12.70
C GLY A 157 17.87 19.80 -13.23
N HIS A 158 18.32 19.01 -14.18
CA HIS A 158 17.59 17.98 -14.87
C HIS A 158 18.18 16.64 -14.47
N PHE A 159 17.34 15.72 -13.97
CA PHE A 159 17.72 14.41 -13.44
C PHE A 159 16.86 13.31 -14.04
N GLN A 160 17.31 12.06 -13.93
CA GLN A 160 16.54 10.87 -14.30
C GLN A 160 16.70 9.77 -13.24
N TRP A 161 15.70 8.93 -13.12
CA TRP A 161 15.69 7.82 -12.18
C TRP A 161 16.41 6.61 -12.75
N ARG A 162 17.26 5.98 -11.94
CA ARG A 162 17.87 4.67 -12.24
C ARG A 162 17.06 3.53 -11.65
N TYR A 163 16.27 3.83 -10.62
CA TYR A 163 15.38 2.89 -9.92
C TYR A 163 13.95 3.41 -9.99
N MET A 164 13.00 2.49 -9.91
CA MET A 164 11.57 2.77 -10.07
C MET A 164 11.06 3.80 -9.04
N PRO A 165 10.66 5.01 -9.44
CA PRO A 165 10.12 6.01 -8.52
C PRO A 165 8.66 5.76 -8.19
N PHE A 166 8.20 6.40 -7.11
CA PHE A 166 6.78 6.51 -6.81
C PHE A 166 6.07 7.36 -7.88
N GLY A 167 4.82 7.00 -8.18
CA GLY A 167 3.95 7.77 -9.07
C GLY A 167 3.89 7.29 -10.52
N LEU A 168 4.72 6.33 -10.93
CA LEU A 168 4.57 5.65 -12.24
C LEU A 168 3.34 4.75 -12.24
N ARG A 169 2.61 4.74 -13.39
CA ARG A 169 1.36 4.01 -13.57
C ARG A 169 1.46 2.52 -13.24
N ASN A 170 2.50 1.87 -13.76
CA ASN A 170 2.68 0.42 -13.68
C ASN A 170 3.60 -0.01 -12.52
N ALA A 171 4.10 0.91 -11.68
CA ALA A 171 4.95 0.57 -10.55
C ALA A 171 4.29 -0.43 -9.57
N PRO A 172 3.00 -0.28 -9.20
CA PRO A 172 2.34 -1.28 -8.35
C PRO A 172 2.27 -2.67 -9.00
N ALA A 173 2.02 -2.77 -10.29
CA ALA A 173 1.96 -4.03 -11.03
C ALA A 173 3.32 -4.73 -11.10
N THR A 174 4.37 -3.98 -11.44
CA THR A 174 5.75 -4.49 -11.46
C THR A 174 6.18 -4.99 -10.08
N PHE A 175 5.91 -4.20 -9.04
CA PHE A 175 6.30 -4.57 -7.67
C PHE A 175 5.52 -5.79 -7.16
N SER A 176 4.21 -5.85 -7.42
CA SER A 176 3.39 -7.01 -7.07
C SER A 176 3.87 -8.28 -7.78
N ARG A 177 4.26 -8.20 -9.07
CA ARG A 177 4.83 -9.32 -9.82
C ARG A 177 6.17 -9.76 -9.23
N LEU A 178 7.02 -8.82 -8.83
CA LEU A 178 8.30 -9.10 -8.18
C LEU A 178 8.10 -9.84 -6.86
N VAL A 179 7.21 -9.33 -5.99
CA VAL A 179 6.90 -9.95 -4.71
C VAL A 179 6.24 -11.32 -4.89
N SER A 180 5.38 -11.48 -5.91
CA SER A 180 4.81 -12.80 -6.24
C SER A 180 5.88 -13.82 -6.63
N LYS A 181 6.92 -13.41 -7.38
CA LYS A 181 8.08 -14.27 -7.69
C LYS A 181 8.89 -14.59 -6.43
N LEU A 182 9.14 -13.59 -5.58
CA LEU A 182 9.88 -13.75 -4.32
C LEU A 182 9.22 -14.79 -3.41
N LEU A 183 7.89 -14.77 -3.32
CA LEU A 183 7.10 -15.58 -2.39
C LEU A 183 6.49 -16.83 -3.03
N LEU A 184 6.85 -17.16 -4.27
CA LEU A 184 6.31 -18.33 -4.98
C LEU A 184 6.52 -19.62 -4.18
N GLY A 185 5.42 -20.36 -3.93
CA GLY A 185 5.41 -21.59 -3.13
C GLY A 185 5.36 -21.37 -1.63
N LEU A 186 5.25 -20.13 -1.14
CA LEU A 186 5.15 -19.79 0.29
C LEU A 186 3.74 -19.32 0.69
N GLU A 187 2.76 -19.47 -0.20
CA GLU A 187 1.41 -18.92 -0.04
C GLU A 187 0.66 -19.50 1.18
N THR A 188 1.08 -20.65 1.68
CA THR A 188 0.44 -21.30 2.85
C THR A 188 0.70 -20.56 4.17
N PHE A 189 1.82 -19.83 4.29
CA PHE A 189 2.23 -19.15 5.51
C PHE A 189 2.71 -17.70 5.28
N CYS A 190 2.68 -17.23 4.06
CA CYS A 190 3.09 -15.88 3.71
C CYS A 190 2.07 -15.22 2.78
N ALA A 191 1.86 -13.94 2.96
CA ALA A 191 1.00 -13.12 2.12
C ALA A 191 1.65 -11.76 1.90
N ALA A 192 1.39 -11.14 0.74
CA ALA A 192 1.89 -9.82 0.45
C ALA A 192 0.85 -8.97 -0.27
N TYR A 193 0.89 -7.69 0.00
CA TYR A 193 0.15 -6.67 -0.72
C TYR A 193 1.03 -5.46 -0.92
N LEU A 194 1.48 -5.26 -2.17
CA LEU A 194 2.52 -4.30 -2.51
C LEU A 194 3.78 -4.54 -1.65
N ASP A 195 4.23 -3.54 -0.91
CA ASP A 195 5.43 -3.53 -0.07
C ASP A 195 5.25 -4.11 1.34
N ASP A 196 4.00 -4.42 1.75
CA ASP A 196 3.68 -5.05 3.04
C ASP A 196 3.66 -6.58 2.90
N ILE A 197 4.68 -7.27 3.44
CA ILE A 197 4.72 -8.74 3.54
C ILE A 197 4.31 -9.15 4.95
N ILE A 198 3.46 -10.17 5.06
CA ILE A 198 3.07 -10.75 6.34
C ILE A 198 3.33 -12.25 6.36
N ILE A 199 3.97 -12.74 7.42
CA ILE A 199 4.26 -14.13 7.69
C ILE A 199 3.39 -14.54 8.88
N PHE A 200 2.73 -15.68 8.79
CA PHE A 200 1.79 -16.15 9.79
C PHE A 200 1.97 -17.64 10.08
N SER A 201 1.81 -18.04 11.35
CA SER A 201 2.07 -19.43 11.80
C SER A 201 1.27 -19.75 13.05
N ASP A 202 1.00 -21.03 13.26
CA ASP A 202 0.23 -21.52 14.40
C ASP A 202 1.11 -21.96 15.57
N SER A 203 2.38 -22.29 15.33
CA SER A 203 3.37 -22.63 16.37
C SER A 203 4.62 -21.77 16.27
N TRP A 204 5.40 -21.70 17.36
CA TRP A 204 6.64 -20.94 17.44
C TRP A 204 7.72 -21.50 16.53
N GLU A 205 7.88 -22.81 16.54
CA GLU A 205 8.89 -23.52 15.75
C GLU A 205 8.67 -23.34 14.26
N GLU A 206 7.40 -23.43 13.83
CA GLU A 206 7.04 -23.14 12.45
C GLU A 206 7.30 -21.67 12.11
N HIS A 207 7.03 -20.74 13.02
CA HIS A 207 7.22 -19.32 12.77
C HIS A 207 8.69 -19.00 12.51
N LEU A 208 9.61 -19.52 13.32
CA LEU A 208 11.04 -19.35 13.11
C LEU A 208 11.50 -19.96 11.76
N ARG A 209 10.99 -21.14 11.41
CA ARG A 209 11.27 -21.77 10.12
C ARG A 209 10.77 -20.94 8.95
N HIS A 210 9.53 -20.42 9.03
CA HIS A 210 8.94 -19.58 8.01
C HIS A 210 9.70 -18.26 7.83
N LEU A 211 10.11 -17.63 8.93
CA LEU A 211 10.94 -16.43 8.91
C LEU A 211 12.26 -16.70 8.19
N ARG A 212 12.96 -17.80 8.52
CA ARG A 212 14.21 -18.19 7.88
C ARG A 212 14.06 -18.34 6.36
N ILE A 213 13.04 -19.06 5.91
CA ILE A 213 12.77 -19.26 4.48
C ILE A 213 12.54 -17.90 3.76
N VAL A 214 11.76 -17.01 4.36
CA VAL A 214 11.48 -15.72 3.75
C VAL A 214 12.72 -14.82 3.76
N PHE A 215 13.51 -14.83 4.84
CA PHE A 215 14.75 -14.04 4.92
C PHE A 215 15.80 -14.52 3.93
N ASP A 216 15.93 -15.82 3.71
CA ASP A 216 16.81 -16.39 2.65
C ASP A 216 16.39 -15.85 1.27
N ARG A 217 15.09 -15.88 0.94
CA ARG A 217 14.57 -15.34 -0.32
C ARG A 217 14.84 -13.84 -0.49
N ILE A 218 14.67 -13.06 0.58
CA ILE A 218 14.92 -11.61 0.58
C ILE A 218 16.42 -11.34 0.38
N ARG A 219 17.30 -12.09 1.07
CA ARG A 219 18.76 -11.99 0.94
C ARG A 219 19.21 -12.32 -0.48
N ASP A 220 18.76 -13.46 -1.01
CA ASP A 220 19.13 -13.93 -2.34
C ASP A 220 18.61 -13.00 -3.46
N ALA A 221 17.52 -12.30 -3.20
CA ALA A 221 16.97 -11.27 -4.09
C ALA A 221 17.66 -9.90 -3.96
N HIS A 222 18.63 -9.74 -3.06
CA HIS A 222 19.30 -8.49 -2.73
C HIS A 222 18.33 -7.36 -2.32
N LEU A 223 17.25 -7.75 -1.63
CA LEU A 223 16.26 -6.83 -1.07
C LEU A 223 16.59 -6.47 0.37
N THR A 224 16.16 -5.28 0.82
CA THR A 224 16.34 -4.83 2.19
C THR A 224 15.02 -4.47 2.85
N LEU A 225 14.97 -4.69 4.16
CA LEU A 225 13.85 -4.43 5.06
C LEU A 225 14.16 -3.24 5.96
N SER A 226 13.13 -2.43 6.27
CA SER A 226 13.24 -1.31 7.19
C SER A 226 13.18 -1.80 8.65
N PRO A 227 14.29 -1.73 9.42
CA PRO A 227 14.33 -2.30 10.77
C PRO A 227 13.26 -1.71 11.69
N SER A 228 13.06 -0.39 11.61
CA SER A 228 12.15 0.36 12.48
C SER A 228 10.67 0.15 12.18
N LYS A 229 10.33 -0.39 11.01
CA LYS A 229 8.93 -0.59 10.58
C LYS A 229 8.48 -2.04 10.60
N CYS A 230 9.42 -2.99 10.70
CA CYS A 230 9.09 -4.40 10.84
C CYS A 230 8.53 -4.69 12.25
N GLN A 231 7.56 -5.60 12.32
CA GLN A 231 6.98 -6.09 13.56
C GLN A 231 7.09 -7.61 13.59
N PHE A 232 7.74 -8.15 14.62
CA PHE A 232 8.08 -9.58 14.67
C PHE A 232 7.28 -10.31 15.73
N ALA A 233 6.75 -11.47 15.36
CA ALA A 233 6.11 -12.45 16.25
C ALA A 233 5.06 -11.84 17.19
N VAL A 234 4.27 -10.90 16.68
CA VAL A 234 3.16 -10.27 17.41
C VAL A 234 1.92 -11.14 17.35
N ALA A 235 1.02 -10.98 18.32
CA ALA A 235 -0.26 -11.70 18.35
C ALA A 235 -1.31 -11.08 17.41
N ASP A 236 -1.19 -9.79 17.15
CA ASP A 236 -2.07 -9.01 16.29
C ASP A 236 -1.30 -7.92 15.57
N VAL A 237 -1.80 -7.45 14.44
CA VAL A 237 -1.14 -6.46 13.58
C VAL A 237 -2.14 -5.61 12.80
N ASP A 238 -1.79 -4.34 12.59
CA ASP A 238 -2.48 -3.50 11.62
C ASP A 238 -2.02 -3.84 10.19
N TYR A 239 -2.92 -4.45 9.41
CA TYR A 239 -2.65 -4.86 8.03
C TYR A 239 -3.78 -4.42 7.11
N LEU A 240 -3.45 -3.74 6.02
CA LEU A 240 -4.40 -3.28 4.99
C LEU A 240 -5.67 -2.61 5.57
N GLY A 241 -5.48 -1.72 6.56
CA GLY A 241 -6.59 -0.98 7.16
C GLY A 241 -7.47 -1.75 8.14
N HIS A 242 -7.11 -2.98 8.45
CA HIS A 242 -7.76 -3.83 9.45
C HIS A 242 -6.79 -4.13 10.59
N HIS A 243 -7.34 -4.43 11.75
CA HIS A 243 -6.61 -5.00 12.87
C HIS A 243 -6.87 -6.51 12.88
N VAL A 244 -5.83 -7.32 12.68
CA VAL A 244 -5.94 -8.77 12.41
C VAL A 244 -5.10 -9.55 13.41
N GLY A 245 -5.65 -10.60 13.97
CA GLY A 245 -4.96 -11.50 14.91
C GLY A 245 -5.90 -12.06 15.96
N LEU A 246 -5.42 -12.98 16.78
CA LEU A 246 -6.17 -13.63 17.86
C LEU A 246 -7.49 -14.28 17.41
N GLY A 247 -7.54 -14.79 16.18
CA GLY A 247 -8.75 -15.36 15.59
C GLY A 247 -9.83 -14.34 15.22
N CYS A 248 -9.48 -13.06 15.11
CA CYS A 248 -10.41 -11.98 14.88
C CYS A 248 -9.91 -11.02 13.79
N VAL A 249 -10.88 -10.40 13.12
CA VAL A 249 -10.66 -9.27 12.20
C VAL A 249 -11.50 -8.10 12.66
N GLN A 250 -10.89 -6.97 12.88
CA GLN A 250 -11.56 -5.75 13.37
C GLN A 250 -11.28 -4.56 12.46
N THR A 251 -12.11 -3.56 12.56
CA THR A 251 -11.87 -2.27 11.92
C THR A 251 -10.76 -1.51 12.64
N ARG A 252 -9.88 -0.86 11.90
CA ARG A 252 -8.82 -0.03 12.50
C ARG A 252 -9.41 1.21 13.17
N ALA A 253 -9.08 1.44 14.46
CA ALA A 253 -9.64 2.53 15.27
C ALA A 253 -9.51 3.91 14.63
N ALA A 254 -8.35 4.25 14.04
CA ALA A 254 -8.13 5.53 13.37
C ALA A 254 -9.06 5.75 12.15
N LYS A 255 -9.38 4.68 11.42
CA LYS A 255 -10.28 4.74 10.26
C LYS A 255 -11.74 4.88 10.70
N VAL A 256 -12.14 4.18 11.76
CA VAL A 256 -13.46 4.35 12.37
C VAL A 256 -13.63 5.78 12.88
N ALA A 257 -12.63 6.34 13.56
CA ALA A 257 -12.65 7.73 13.99
C ALA A 257 -12.85 8.71 12.82
N ALA A 258 -12.22 8.46 11.67
CA ALA A 258 -12.41 9.27 10.47
C ALA A 258 -13.84 9.18 9.90
N VAL A 259 -14.51 8.01 9.98
CA VAL A 259 -15.92 7.87 9.61
C VAL A 259 -16.82 8.62 10.58
N LEU A 260 -16.57 8.48 11.89
CA LEU A 260 -17.39 9.12 12.93
C LEU A 260 -17.31 10.64 12.88
N SER A 261 -16.11 11.20 12.63
CA SER A 261 -15.88 12.64 12.53
C SER A 261 -16.27 13.23 11.17
N PHE A 262 -16.71 12.42 10.21
CA PHE A 262 -17.07 12.91 8.89
C PHE A 262 -18.28 13.83 8.99
N ALA A 263 -18.17 15.07 8.50
CA ALA A 263 -19.28 16.02 8.51
C ALA A 263 -20.42 15.59 7.57
N THR A 264 -21.64 16.04 7.83
CA THR A 264 -22.77 15.80 6.92
C THR A 264 -22.43 16.31 5.51
N PRO A 265 -22.53 15.45 4.46
CA PRO A 265 -22.19 15.84 3.10
C PRO A 265 -23.07 16.95 2.56
N THR A 266 -22.47 18.01 2.04
CA THR A 266 -23.17 19.14 1.41
C THR A 266 -23.23 19.06 -0.12
N ASN A 267 -22.50 18.09 -0.71
CA ASN A 267 -22.45 17.88 -2.16
C ASN A 267 -22.15 16.42 -2.50
N ARG A 268 -22.35 16.07 -3.78
CA ARG A 268 -22.14 14.70 -4.30
C ARG A 268 -20.75 14.17 -4.06
N LYS A 269 -19.71 15.00 -4.20
CA LYS A 269 -18.30 14.58 -4.02
C LYS A 269 -18.02 14.17 -2.58
N GLN A 270 -18.54 14.93 -1.62
CA GLN A 270 -18.41 14.58 -0.19
C GLN A 270 -19.18 13.29 0.13
N LEU A 271 -20.39 13.13 -0.41
CA LEU A 271 -21.16 11.90 -0.24
C LEU A 271 -20.45 10.68 -0.84
N GLN A 272 -19.88 10.80 -2.05
CA GLN A 272 -19.06 9.75 -2.65
C GLN A 272 -17.85 9.39 -1.77
N SER A 273 -17.19 10.41 -1.20
CA SER A 273 -16.05 10.19 -0.28
C SER A 273 -16.48 9.44 0.98
N PHE A 274 -17.62 9.83 1.58
CA PHE A 274 -18.18 9.12 2.74
C PHE A 274 -18.54 7.67 2.43
N LEU A 275 -19.30 7.43 1.34
CA LEU A 275 -19.69 6.07 0.93
C LEU A 275 -18.48 5.22 0.54
N GLY A 276 -17.44 5.79 -0.05
CA GLY A 276 -16.18 5.11 -0.30
C GLY A 276 -15.48 4.67 0.98
N LEU A 277 -15.45 5.55 2.00
CA LEU A 277 -14.84 5.27 3.29
C LEU A 277 -15.64 4.23 4.10
N ALA A 278 -16.97 4.40 4.20
CA ALA A 278 -17.85 3.46 4.92
C ALA A 278 -17.95 2.12 4.18
N GLY A 279 -18.01 2.14 2.84
CA GLY A 279 -18.11 0.96 1.99
C GLY A 279 -16.88 0.04 2.07
N TYR A 280 -15.71 0.56 2.42
CA TYR A 280 -14.52 -0.24 2.71
C TYR A 280 -14.77 -1.23 3.85
N TYR A 281 -15.58 -0.85 4.83
CA TYR A 281 -15.97 -1.66 5.99
C TYR A 281 -17.36 -2.28 5.90
N ARG A 282 -17.95 -2.36 4.68
CA ARG A 282 -19.33 -2.86 4.47
C ARG A 282 -19.57 -4.24 5.07
N LYS A 283 -18.56 -5.13 5.05
CA LYS A 283 -18.67 -6.48 5.61
C LYS A 283 -18.90 -6.50 7.13
N PHE A 284 -18.55 -5.41 7.82
CA PHE A 284 -18.75 -5.25 9.26
C PHE A 284 -20.12 -4.64 9.59
N ILE A 285 -20.91 -4.21 8.59
CA ILE A 285 -22.19 -3.52 8.77
C ILE A 285 -23.31 -4.41 8.25
N PRO A 286 -24.11 -5.04 9.14
CA PRO A 286 -25.28 -5.78 8.72
C PRO A 286 -26.24 -4.89 7.90
N ASN A 287 -26.76 -5.43 6.81
CA ASN A 287 -27.68 -4.74 5.90
C ASN A 287 -27.14 -3.42 5.27
N TYR A 288 -25.80 -3.32 5.10
CA TYR A 288 -25.16 -2.13 4.53
C TYR A 288 -25.84 -1.64 3.26
N ALA A 289 -26.15 -2.53 2.32
CA ALA A 289 -26.76 -2.17 1.04
C ALA A 289 -28.12 -1.48 1.21
N HIS A 290 -28.96 -1.96 2.14
CA HIS A 290 -30.27 -1.37 2.42
C HIS A 290 -30.12 0.03 3.04
N ILE A 291 -29.24 0.19 4.03
CA ILE A 291 -29.02 1.47 4.71
C ILE A 291 -28.41 2.49 3.73
N SER A 292 -27.43 2.09 2.93
CA SER A 292 -26.73 2.96 2.01
C SER A 292 -27.53 3.29 0.73
N ALA A 293 -28.65 2.60 0.45
CA ALA A 293 -29.46 2.80 -0.75
C ALA A 293 -29.96 4.26 -0.86
N VAL A 294 -30.52 4.80 0.23
CA VAL A 294 -31.01 6.19 0.29
C VAL A 294 -29.91 7.20 -0.05
N LEU A 295 -28.69 6.98 0.47
CA LEU A 295 -27.55 7.84 0.18
C LEU A 295 -27.06 7.67 -1.27
N SER A 296 -27.06 6.45 -1.79
CA SER A 296 -26.64 6.14 -3.15
C SER A 296 -27.58 6.73 -4.18
N ASP A 297 -28.87 6.83 -3.86
CA ASP A 297 -29.89 7.42 -4.74
C ASP A 297 -29.63 8.90 -5.00
N LEU A 298 -29.06 9.64 -4.06
CA LEU A 298 -28.64 11.05 -4.24
C LEU A 298 -27.48 11.21 -5.24
N LEU A 299 -26.79 10.12 -5.59
CA LEU A 299 -25.70 10.12 -6.56
C LEU A 299 -26.15 9.77 -7.97
N LYS A 300 -27.40 9.31 -8.18
CA LYS A 300 -27.94 8.94 -9.51
C LYS A 300 -27.87 10.11 -10.48
N LYS A 301 -27.64 9.79 -11.76
CA LYS A 301 -27.58 10.78 -12.84
C LYS A 301 -28.96 11.47 -12.98
N GLY A 302 -28.97 12.80 -13.06
CA GLY A 302 -30.18 13.58 -13.20
C GLY A 302 -30.89 13.95 -11.88
N MET A 303 -30.57 13.33 -10.77
CA MET A 303 -31.15 13.68 -9.46
C MET A 303 -30.57 15.01 -8.94
N LYS A 304 -31.41 15.88 -8.38
CA LYS A 304 -30.93 17.06 -7.65
C LYS A 304 -30.38 16.60 -6.29
N PHE A 305 -29.20 17.07 -5.91
CA PHE A 305 -28.66 16.79 -4.59
C PHE A 305 -29.39 17.59 -3.53
N VAL A 306 -30.28 16.94 -2.79
CA VAL A 306 -31.02 17.52 -1.66
C VAL A 306 -30.84 16.59 -0.47
N TRP A 307 -30.26 17.09 0.60
CA TRP A 307 -30.07 16.31 1.83
C TRP A 307 -31.40 16.22 2.59
N THR A 308 -31.89 15.01 2.83
CA THR A 308 -33.18 14.75 3.48
C THR A 308 -33.00 14.19 4.88
N PRO A 309 -34.02 14.20 5.76
CA PRO A 309 -33.98 13.58 7.07
C PRO A 309 -33.66 12.07 7.01
N GLU A 310 -34.14 11.36 5.96
CA GLU A 310 -33.87 9.94 5.73
C GLU A 310 -32.38 9.71 5.38
N ALA A 311 -31.78 10.61 4.60
CA ALA A 311 -30.34 10.57 4.30
C ALA A 311 -29.49 10.81 5.56
N ASP A 312 -29.94 11.73 6.43
CA ASP A 312 -29.26 12.00 7.70
C ASP A 312 -29.35 10.79 8.65
N ALA A 313 -30.54 10.18 8.76
CA ALA A 313 -30.75 8.95 9.53
C ALA A 313 -29.87 7.80 9.03
N ALA A 314 -29.76 7.59 7.71
CA ALA A 314 -28.89 6.58 7.12
C ALA A 314 -27.40 6.85 7.39
N LEU A 315 -26.96 8.11 7.33
CA LEU A 315 -25.60 8.51 7.68
C LEU A 315 -25.28 8.18 9.13
N LEU A 316 -26.17 8.53 10.05
CA LEU A 316 -26.01 8.29 11.49
C LEU A 316 -26.04 6.79 11.82
N ASP A 317 -26.91 5.99 11.17
CA ASP A 317 -26.96 4.53 11.36
C ASP A 317 -25.65 3.86 10.91
N LEU A 318 -25.11 4.21 9.74
CA LEU A 318 -23.82 3.71 9.28
C LEU A 318 -22.68 4.07 10.25
N LYS A 319 -22.65 5.29 10.78
CA LYS A 319 -21.68 5.73 11.77
C LYS A 319 -21.81 4.93 13.07
N SER A 320 -23.03 4.80 13.61
CA SER A 320 -23.28 4.10 14.87
C SER A 320 -22.86 2.63 14.83
N ARG A 321 -23.13 1.94 13.71
CA ARG A 321 -22.76 0.54 13.52
C ARG A 321 -21.23 0.35 13.47
N LEU A 322 -20.49 1.27 12.89
CA LEU A 322 -19.02 1.22 12.89
C LEU A 322 -18.43 1.65 14.25
N ALA A 323 -19.12 2.49 15.01
CA ALA A 323 -18.69 2.91 16.35
C ALA A 323 -18.61 1.75 17.35
N THR A 324 -19.47 0.74 17.22
CA THR A 324 -19.48 -0.45 18.07
C THR A 324 -18.27 -1.37 17.86
N ARG A 325 -17.38 -1.06 16.91
CA ARG A 325 -16.21 -1.86 16.53
C ARG A 325 -16.57 -3.33 16.31
N PRO A 326 -17.38 -3.61 15.30
CA PRO A 326 -17.80 -4.98 15.04
C PRO A 326 -16.59 -5.87 14.76
N ILE A 327 -16.60 -7.07 15.36
CA ILE A 327 -15.55 -8.08 15.25
C ILE A 327 -16.07 -9.16 14.33
N LEU A 328 -15.30 -9.51 13.30
CA LEU A 328 -15.56 -10.67 12.46
C LEU A 328 -14.58 -11.79 12.81
N ARG A 329 -15.07 -13.03 12.74
CA ARG A 329 -14.23 -14.22 12.75
C ARG A 329 -13.92 -14.62 11.30
N PRO A 330 -12.66 -14.98 10.99
CA PRO A 330 -12.34 -15.55 9.68
C PRO A 330 -13.18 -16.81 9.41
N PRO A 331 -13.62 -17.03 8.16
CA PRO A 331 -14.43 -18.20 7.83
C PRO A 331 -13.66 -19.50 8.07
N ASP A 332 -14.33 -20.51 8.63
CA ASP A 332 -13.77 -21.84 8.84
C ASP A 332 -14.13 -22.77 7.68
N TYR A 333 -13.22 -22.92 6.74
CA TYR A 333 -13.44 -23.78 5.56
C TYR A 333 -13.44 -25.29 5.87
N SER A 334 -13.09 -25.70 7.09
CA SER A 334 -13.28 -27.09 7.55
C SER A 334 -14.70 -27.38 8.00
N LEU A 335 -15.51 -26.35 8.23
CA LEU A 335 -16.91 -26.46 8.62
C LEU A 335 -17.85 -26.28 7.42
N PRO A 336 -19.01 -26.96 7.41
CA PRO A 336 -20.00 -26.76 6.38
C PRO A 336 -20.56 -25.32 6.41
N PHE A 337 -20.67 -24.69 5.23
CA PHE A 337 -21.31 -23.39 5.09
C PHE A 337 -22.82 -23.57 4.90
N VAL A 338 -23.62 -22.81 5.65
CA VAL A 338 -25.07 -22.73 5.46
C VAL A 338 -25.38 -21.48 4.64
N SER A 339 -25.92 -21.66 3.44
CA SER A 339 -26.44 -20.56 2.64
C SER A 339 -27.84 -20.19 3.15
N LEU A 340 -27.97 -18.99 3.72
CA LEU A 340 -29.27 -18.41 4.04
C LEU A 340 -29.79 -17.68 2.79
N SER A 341 -30.60 -18.35 1.98
CA SER A 341 -31.35 -17.67 0.93
C SER A 341 -32.46 -16.83 1.58
N MET A 342 -32.38 -15.50 1.44
CA MET A 342 -33.51 -14.65 1.80
C MET A 342 -34.69 -14.96 0.85
N PRO A 343 -35.93 -15.11 1.37
CA PRO A 343 -37.07 -15.21 0.50
C PRO A 343 -37.16 -13.95 -0.37
N GLN A 344 -37.21 -14.17 -1.69
CA GLN A 344 -37.52 -13.09 -2.64
C GLN A 344 -38.91 -12.55 -2.29
N ARG A 345 -38.99 -11.26 -1.95
CA ARG A 345 -40.24 -10.51 -1.91
C ARG A 345 -40.51 -9.84 -3.24
#